data_759d8f1fefdd6b84aef4f4cfe6a55470
#
_entry.id   759d8f1fefdd6b84aef4f4cfe6a55470
#
_cell.length_a   1.000
_cell.length_b   1.000
_cell.length_c   1.000
_cell.angle_alpha   90.00
_cell.angle_beta   90.00
_cell.angle_gamma   90.00
#
_symmetry.space_group_name_H-M   'P 1'
#
loop_
_entity.id
_entity.type
_entity.pdbx_description
1 polymer ?
#
loop_
_entity_poly.entity_id
_entity_poly.type
_entity_poly.pdbx_seq_one_letter_code
_entity_poly.pdbx_strand_id
1 'polypeptide(L)'
;MEWMKLIGDSIQYIENHLLDDISVEDIAKHIGISSFYYQKGFSMLCGFTVAEYIRNRRLASAGNEVIGTDHTIIDIALKYGYDSPDSFTKAFTRFHGSTPTAVRKDNVMLKSFAPLKIKVHLEGGYLMDYRIEKKGEFTVIANAKTFAYEGAKDVIPQFWQEHYASGKGQTVCGEFGINIDETMGTDSFEYLIADTYKGQELPEGFVLRTVPSFDWAIFPCKGAMTNALQDVNT
;
A
#
# COMPACT_ATOMS: atom_id res chain seq x y z
N MET A 1 -16.25 -1.98 -10.36
CA MET A 1 -17.15 -2.80 -9.50
C MET A 1 -17.29 -4.24 -9.98
N GLU A 2 -17.38 -4.46 -11.29
CA GLU A 2 -17.58 -5.80 -11.89
C GLU A 2 -16.43 -6.78 -11.59
N TRP A 3 -15.17 -6.37 -11.77
CA TRP A 3 -14.00 -7.20 -11.49
C TRP A 3 -13.90 -7.68 -10.04
N MET A 4 -14.20 -6.83 -9.07
CA MET A 4 -14.15 -7.22 -7.65
C MET A 4 -15.21 -8.29 -7.32
N LYS A 5 -16.37 -8.19 -7.95
CA LYS A 5 -17.40 -9.21 -7.83
C LYS A 5 -16.93 -10.52 -8.47
N LEU A 6 -16.41 -10.47 -9.71
CA LEU A 6 -15.91 -11.65 -10.42
C LEU A 6 -14.79 -12.36 -9.65
N ILE A 7 -13.83 -11.62 -9.09
CA ILE A 7 -12.76 -12.20 -8.25
C ILE A 7 -13.35 -12.77 -6.95
N GLY A 8 -14.30 -12.08 -6.30
CA GLY A 8 -14.98 -12.61 -5.12
C GLY A 8 -15.70 -13.93 -5.38
N ASP A 9 -16.47 -13.98 -6.47
CA ASP A 9 -17.20 -15.17 -6.90
C ASP A 9 -16.23 -16.32 -7.25
N SER A 10 -15.10 -16.01 -7.91
CA SER A 10 -14.07 -16.99 -8.22
C SER A 10 -13.40 -17.56 -6.97
N ILE A 11 -13.07 -16.70 -5.98
CA ILE A 11 -12.51 -17.16 -4.71
C ILE A 11 -13.48 -18.08 -3.99
N GLN A 12 -14.76 -17.71 -3.93
CA GLN A 12 -15.77 -18.53 -3.29
C GLN A 12 -15.94 -19.89 -3.99
N TYR A 13 -15.92 -19.91 -5.33
CA TYR A 13 -15.94 -21.14 -6.10
C TYR A 13 -14.72 -22.02 -5.78
N ILE A 14 -13.52 -21.46 -5.77
CA ILE A 14 -12.29 -22.20 -5.41
C ILE A 14 -12.37 -22.77 -4.00
N GLU A 15 -12.81 -21.99 -3.00
CA GLU A 15 -12.89 -22.46 -1.62
C GLU A 15 -13.92 -23.61 -1.46
N ASN A 16 -15.03 -23.56 -2.19
CA ASN A 16 -16.05 -24.60 -2.16
C ASN A 16 -15.59 -25.90 -2.85
N HIS A 17 -14.66 -25.79 -3.80
CA HIS A 17 -14.14 -26.89 -4.62
C HIS A 17 -12.65 -27.16 -4.38
N LEU A 18 -12.11 -26.76 -3.20
CA LEU A 18 -10.68 -26.78 -2.94
C LEU A 18 -10.07 -28.19 -3.04
N LEU A 19 -10.84 -29.23 -2.74
CA LEU A 19 -10.41 -30.61 -2.78
C LEU A 19 -10.72 -31.30 -4.11
N ASP A 20 -11.50 -30.65 -4.98
CA ASP A 20 -11.86 -31.18 -6.29
C ASP A 20 -10.73 -30.94 -7.30
N ASP A 21 -10.74 -31.69 -8.40
CA ASP A 21 -9.82 -31.45 -9.51
C ASP A 21 -10.35 -30.31 -10.39
N ILE A 22 -10.16 -29.07 -9.89
CA ILE A 22 -10.59 -27.85 -10.57
C ILE A 22 -9.49 -27.27 -11.44
N SER A 23 -9.83 -26.94 -12.67
CA SER A 23 -8.97 -26.20 -13.59
C SER A 23 -9.26 -24.69 -13.57
N VAL A 24 -8.33 -23.92 -14.09
CA VAL A 24 -8.53 -22.47 -14.28
C VAL A 24 -9.66 -22.19 -15.27
N GLU A 25 -9.83 -23.07 -16.24
CA GLU A 25 -10.90 -23.07 -17.24
C GLU A 25 -12.29 -23.23 -16.59
N ASP A 26 -12.41 -24.12 -15.62
CA ASP A 26 -13.68 -24.34 -14.88
C ASP A 26 -14.05 -23.09 -14.08
N ILE A 27 -13.08 -22.51 -13.39
CA ILE A 27 -13.29 -21.28 -12.63
C ILE A 27 -13.70 -20.12 -13.54
N ALA A 28 -12.98 -19.92 -14.64
CA ALA A 28 -13.25 -18.86 -15.61
C ALA A 28 -14.62 -19.01 -16.25
N LYS A 29 -15.02 -20.26 -16.59
CA LYS A 29 -16.35 -20.61 -17.10
C LYS A 29 -17.44 -20.31 -16.07
N HIS A 30 -17.20 -20.61 -14.78
CA HIS A 30 -18.16 -20.33 -13.70
C HIS A 30 -18.46 -18.84 -13.59
N ILE A 31 -17.44 -17.98 -13.71
CA ILE A 31 -17.61 -16.52 -13.61
C ILE A 31 -17.85 -15.84 -14.97
N GLY A 32 -17.97 -16.59 -16.06
CA GLY A 32 -18.41 -16.12 -17.39
C GLY A 32 -17.38 -15.30 -18.16
N ILE A 33 -16.08 -15.53 -17.95
CA ILE A 33 -15.01 -14.85 -18.70
C ILE A 33 -13.98 -15.84 -19.26
N SER A 34 -13.09 -15.36 -20.15
CA SER A 34 -12.01 -16.24 -20.67
C SER A 34 -10.96 -16.55 -19.59
N SER A 35 -10.38 -17.75 -19.62
CA SER A 35 -9.34 -18.18 -18.67
C SER A 35 -8.11 -17.27 -18.73
N PHE A 36 -7.71 -16.81 -19.91
CA PHE A 36 -6.62 -15.85 -20.07
C PHE A 36 -6.89 -14.53 -19.35
N TYR A 37 -8.08 -13.95 -19.55
CA TYR A 37 -8.48 -12.69 -18.95
C TYR A 37 -8.60 -12.82 -17.43
N TYR A 38 -9.16 -13.93 -16.95
CA TYR A 38 -9.26 -14.26 -15.53
C TYR A 38 -7.89 -14.34 -14.87
N GLN A 39 -6.97 -15.16 -15.40
CA GLN A 39 -5.63 -15.33 -14.83
C GLN A 39 -4.88 -14.02 -14.73
N LYS A 40 -4.92 -13.20 -15.79
CA LYS A 40 -4.26 -11.89 -15.81
C LYS A 40 -4.84 -10.94 -14.77
N GLY A 41 -6.17 -10.83 -14.70
CA GLY A 41 -6.85 -9.96 -13.73
C GLY A 41 -6.64 -10.43 -12.28
N PHE A 42 -6.74 -11.74 -12.03
CA PHE A 42 -6.49 -12.32 -10.71
C PHE A 42 -5.05 -12.03 -10.24
N SER A 43 -4.05 -12.29 -11.08
CA SER A 43 -2.65 -12.05 -10.72
C SER A 43 -2.34 -10.57 -10.49
N MET A 44 -2.94 -9.67 -11.28
CA MET A 44 -2.77 -8.23 -11.13
C MET A 44 -3.36 -7.70 -9.82
N LEU A 45 -4.53 -8.22 -9.41
CA LEU A 45 -5.24 -7.77 -8.21
C LEU A 45 -4.76 -8.46 -6.93
N CYS A 46 -4.37 -9.73 -7.01
CA CYS A 46 -4.02 -10.54 -5.83
C CYS A 46 -2.51 -10.65 -5.60
N GLY A 47 -1.67 -10.30 -6.57
CA GLY A 47 -0.20 -10.38 -6.48
C GLY A 47 0.39 -11.78 -6.67
N PHE A 48 -0.44 -12.80 -6.95
CA PHE A 48 -0.02 -14.19 -7.21
C PHE A 48 -1.01 -14.86 -8.17
N THR A 49 -0.60 -15.98 -8.76
CA THR A 49 -1.43 -16.71 -9.73
C THR A 49 -2.56 -17.50 -9.05
N VAL A 50 -3.60 -17.83 -9.82
CA VAL A 50 -4.70 -18.71 -9.37
C VAL A 50 -4.18 -20.06 -8.89
N ALA A 51 -3.23 -20.66 -9.62
CA ALA A 51 -2.62 -21.93 -9.26
C ALA A 51 -1.82 -21.85 -7.95
N GLU A 52 -1.12 -20.74 -7.70
CA GLU A 52 -0.44 -20.50 -6.43
C GLU A 52 -1.42 -20.33 -5.28
N TYR A 53 -2.54 -19.63 -5.52
CA TYR A 53 -3.60 -19.51 -4.53
C TYR A 53 -4.14 -20.88 -4.11
N ILE A 54 -4.60 -21.67 -5.05
CA ILE A 54 -5.16 -23.02 -4.80
C ILE A 54 -4.12 -23.89 -4.06
N ARG A 55 -2.88 -23.93 -4.54
CA ARG A 55 -1.81 -24.70 -3.91
C ARG A 55 -1.56 -24.26 -2.47
N ASN A 56 -1.46 -22.99 -2.20
CA ASN A 56 -1.20 -22.47 -0.86
C ASN A 56 -2.37 -22.72 0.09
N ARG A 57 -3.61 -22.62 -0.39
CA ARG A 57 -4.81 -22.98 0.36
C ARG A 57 -4.85 -24.46 0.71
N ARG A 58 -4.56 -25.33 -0.27
CA ARG A 58 -4.48 -26.79 -0.07
C ARG A 58 -3.41 -27.15 0.95
N LEU A 59 -2.20 -26.58 0.85
CA LEU A 59 -1.12 -26.84 1.80
C LEU A 59 -1.43 -26.35 3.21
N ALA A 60 -2.03 -25.17 3.35
CA ALA A 60 -2.43 -24.66 4.66
C ALA A 60 -3.50 -25.56 5.32
N SER A 61 -4.49 -26.02 4.53
CA SER A 61 -5.53 -26.94 5.01
C SER A 61 -4.96 -28.33 5.34
N ALA A 62 -4.04 -28.85 4.52
CA ALA A 62 -3.34 -30.11 4.76
C ALA A 62 -2.51 -30.05 6.03
N GLY A 63 -1.89 -28.90 6.35
CA GLY A 63 -1.16 -28.71 7.60
C GLY A 63 -2.02 -28.92 8.84
N ASN A 64 -3.23 -28.34 8.83
CA ASN A 64 -4.20 -28.55 9.91
C ASN A 64 -4.63 -30.02 10.03
N GLU A 65 -4.81 -30.70 8.91
CA GLU A 65 -5.20 -32.12 8.91
C GLU A 65 -4.06 -33.04 9.38
N VAL A 66 -2.80 -32.71 9.02
CA VAL A 66 -1.62 -33.43 9.51
C VAL A 66 -1.53 -33.43 11.03
N ILE A 67 -1.88 -32.33 11.70
CA ILE A 67 -1.89 -32.22 13.17
C ILE A 67 -3.19 -32.78 13.76
N GLY A 68 -4.32 -32.49 13.15
CA GLY A 68 -5.64 -32.71 13.75
C GLY A 68 -6.20 -34.11 13.54
N THR A 69 -5.54 -34.99 12.76
CA THR A 69 -6.06 -36.33 12.43
C THR A 69 -4.95 -37.40 12.43
N ASP A 70 -5.39 -38.66 12.50
CA ASP A 70 -4.51 -39.84 12.36
C ASP A 70 -4.40 -40.36 10.90
N HIS A 71 -4.94 -39.62 9.92
CA HIS A 71 -4.86 -40.00 8.51
C HIS A 71 -3.39 -40.12 8.10
N THR A 72 -3.09 -41.11 7.23
CA THR A 72 -1.70 -41.28 6.77
C THR A 72 -1.27 -40.09 5.91
N ILE A 73 0.03 -39.81 5.88
CA ILE A 73 0.56 -38.71 5.02
C ILE A 73 0.24 -38.99 3.54
N ILE A 74 0.13 -40.26 3.15
CA ILE A 74 -0.26 -40.68 1.79
C ILE A 74 -1.70 -40.26 1.52
N ASP A 75 -2.63 -40.57 2.42
CA ASP A 75 -4.05 -40.24 2.26
C ASP A 75 -4.27 -38.72 2.19
N ILE A 76 -3.57 -37.98 3.05
CA ILE A 76 -3.59 -36.50 3.02
C ILE A 76 -3.04 -35.98 1.69
N ALA A 77 -1.91 -36.51 1.21
CA ALA A 77 -1.34 -36.09 -0.07
C ALA A 77 -2.34 -36.29 -1.23
N LEU A 78 -2.95 -37.48 -1.33
CA LEU A 78 -3.94 -37.77 -2.36
C LEU A 78 -5.18 -36.86 -2.26
N LYS A 79 -5.70 -36.67 -1.05
CA LYS A 79 -6.84 -35.79 -0.77
C LYS A 79 -6.62 -34.36 -1.24
N TYR A 80 -5.40 -33.84 -1.11
CA TYR A 80 -5.07 -32.47 -1.51
C TYR A 80 -4.49 -32.36 -2.93
N GLY A 81 -4.68 -33.41 -3.76
CA GLY A 81 -4.40 -33.40 -5.20
C GLY A 81 -2.93 -33.59 -5.55
N TYR A 82 -2.18 -34.36 -4.73
CA TYR A 82 -0.81 -34.76 -5.04
C TYR A 82 -0.75 -36.23 -5.46
N ASP A 83 -0.14 -36.51 -6.62
CA ASP A 83 0.00 -37.85 -7.17
C ASP A 83 0.98 -38.74 -6.39
N SER A 84 1.83 -38.14 -5.55
CA SER A 84 2.79 -38.90 -4.75
C SER A 84 3.09 -38.23 -3.41
N PRO A 85 3.39 -39.03 -2.35
CA PRO A 85 3.81 -38.54 -1.04
C PRO A 85 5.10 -37.69 -1.12
N ASP A 86 5.99 -37.96 -2.05
CA ASP A 86 7.24 -37.23 -2.24
C ASP A 86 7.00 -35.83 -2.76
N SER A 87 6.12 -35.67 -3.77
CA SER A 87 5.75 -34.36 -4.31
C SER A 87 5.04 -33.51 -3.26
N PHE A 88 4.13 -34.13 -2.50
CA PHE A 88 3.47 -33.50 -1.37
C PHE A 88 4.48 -33.05 -0.30
N THR A 89 5.35 -33.94 0.16
CA THR A 89 6.34 -33.65 1.21
C THR A 89 7.25 -32.48 0.80
N LYS A 90 7.70 -32.44 -0.46
CA LYS A 90 8.51 -31.32 -0.97
C LYS A 90 7.73 -30.00 -0.97
N ALA A 91 6.49 -30.00 -1.47
CA ALA A 91 5.64 -28.82 -1.49
C ALA A 91 5.28 -28.34 -0.08
N PHE A 92 4.90 -29.26 0.80
CA PHE A 92 4.57 -29.02 2.20
C PHE A 92 5.76 -28.41 2.95
N THR A 93 6.95 -29.00 2.80
CA THR A 93 8.18 -28.51 3.47
C THR A 93 8.54 -27.13 2.95
N ARG A 94 8.41 -26.86 1.64
CA ARG A 94 8.66 -25.53 1.08
C ARG A 94 7.67 -24.50 1.63
N PHE A 95 6.44 -24.88 1.85
CA PHE A 95 5.40 -23.98 2.35
C PHE A 95 5.52 -23.77 3.86
N HIS A 96 5.54 -24.83 4.66
CA HIS A 96 5.53 -24.76 6.12
C HIS A 96 6.92 -24.61 6.76
N GLY A 97 7.99 -24.99 6.05
CA GLY A 97 9.38 -25.00 6.58
C GLY A 97 9.77 -26.29 7.28
N SER A 98 8.83 -27.25 7.43
CA SER A 98 9.07 -28.53 8.10
C SER A 98 8.33 -29.66 7.36
N THR A 99 8.83 -30.89 7.46
CA THR A 99 8.18 -32.04 6.83
C THR A 99 6.87 -32.39 7.54
N PRO A 100 5.88 -33.02 6.85
CA PRO A 100 4.62 -33.45 7.47
C PRO A 100 4.83 -34.34 8.69
N THR A 101 5.79 -35.27 8.62
CA THR A 101 6.11 -36.19 9.73
C THR A 101 6.69 -35.44 10.93
N ALA A 102 7.58 -34.46 10.72
CA ALA A 102 8.14 -33.64 11.79
C ALA A 102 7.03 -32.80 12.45
N VAL A 103 6.15 -32.18 11.65
CA VAL A 103 5.01 -31.39 12.13
C VAL A 103 4.11 -32.23 13.05
N ARG A 104 3.78 -33.45 12.62
CA ARG A 104 2.93 -34.36 13.40
C ARG A 104 3.58 -34.79 14.72
N LYS A 105 4.88 -35.05 14.72
CA LYS A 105 5.63 -35.55 15.87
C LYS A 105 5.95 -34.47 16.90
N ASP A 106 6.42 -33.31 16.38
CA ASP A 106 7.09 -32.30 17.22
C ASP A 106 6.22 -31.05 17.45
N ASN A 107 4.96 -31.07 17.02
CA ASN A 107 3.99 -29.97 17.13
C ASN A 107 4.56 -28.63 16.66
N VAL A 108 5.25 -28.64 15.52
CA VAL A 108 5.92 -27.48 14.94
C VAL A 108 4.89 -26.46 14.47
N MET A 109 5.20 -25.17 14.63
CA MET A 109 4.34 -24.06 14.18
C MET A 109 4.13 -24.10 12.65
N LEU A 110 2.88 -24.10 12.22
CA LEU A 110 2.48 -24.09 10.81
C LEU A 110 2.31 -22.68 10.27
N LYS A 111 2.64 -22.51 9.00
CA LYS A 111 2.24 -21.29 8.27
C LYS A 111 0.76 -21.37 7.91
N SER A 112 0.03 -20.29 8.17
CA SER A 112 -1.37 -20.14 7.76
C SER A 112 -1.45 -19.38 6.46
N PHE A 113 -2.40 -19.77 5.60
CA PHE A 113 -2.80 -19.02 4.41
C PHE A 113 -4.33 -19.00 4.39
N ALA A 114 -4.90 -17.92 4.89
CA ALA A 114 -6.35 -17.76 5.01
C ALA A 114 -6.99 -17.51 3.63
N PRO A 115 -8.29 -17.82 3.46
CA PRO A 115 -9.02 -17.40 2.27
C PRO A 115 -8.93 -15.90 2.03
N LEU A 116 -8.75 -15.52 0.77
CA LEU A 116 -8.78 -14.11 0.38
C LEU A 116 -10.16 -13.52 0.68
N LYS A 117 -10.16 -12.31 1.21
CA LYS A 117 -11.37 -11.50 1.39
C LYS A 117 -11.17 -10.17 0.70
N ILE A 118 -12.03 -9.85 -0.24
CA ILE A 118 -12.04 -8.53 -0.88
C ILE A 118 -12.71 -7.55 0.08
N LYS A 119 -11.95 -6.54 0.49
CA LYS A 119 -12.48 -5.38 1.20
C LYS A 119 -12.37 -4.19 0.25
N VAL A 120 -13.49 -3.56 -0.06
CA VAL A 120 -13.53 -2.29 -0.80
C VAL A 120 -13.54 -1.20 0.24
N HIS A 121 -12.48 -0.41 0.28
CA HIS A 121 -12.45 0.82 1.04
C HIS A 121 -12.70 1.96 0.05
N LEU A 122 -13.78 2.70 0.26
CA LEU A 122 -14.07 3.91 -0.51
C LEU A 122 -13.60 5.07 0.35
N GLU A 123 -12.54 5.71 -0.09
CA GLU A 123 -12.05 6.96 0.48
C GLU A 123 -12.57 8.11 -0.36
N GLY A 124 -12.94 9.21 0.28
CA GLY A 124 -13.52 10.38 -0.38
C GLY A 124 -15.01 10.57 -0.04
N GLY A 125 -15.66 11.46 -0.76
CA GLY A 125 -17.05 11.84 -0.50
C GLY A 125 -17.20 12.84 0.63
N TYR A 126 -16.11 13.44 1.07
CA TYR A 126 -16.14 14.59 1.98
C TYR A 126 -16.54 15.83 1.21
N LEU A 127 -17.50 16.58 1.75
CA LEU A 127 -17.75 17.95 1.29
C LEU A 127 -16.56 18.78 1.77
N MET A 128 -15.65 19.10 0.86
CA MET A 128 -14.57 20.04 1.12
C MET A 128 -14.97 21.40 0.62
N ASP A 129 -15.05 22.37 1.54
CA ASP A 129 -15.17 23.76 1.17
C ASP A 129 -13.82 24.22 0.60
N TYR A 130 -13.83 24.70 -0.64
CA TYR A 130 -12.67 25.33 -1.24
C TYR A 130 -13.08 26.61 -1.96
N ARG A 131 -12.13 27.50 -2.15
CA ARG A 131 -12.32 28.66 -3.00
C ARG A 131 -11.16 28.78 -3.99
N ILE A 132 -11.47 29.28 -5.17
CA ILE A 132 -10.44 29.65 -6.15
C ILE A 132 -10.14 31.14 -5.99
N GLU A 133 -8.85 31.46 -5.82
CA GLU A 133 -8.38 32.82 -5.65
C GLU A 133 -7.19 33.07 -6.58
N LYS A 134 -7.29 34.09 -7.41
CA LYS A 134 -6.19 34.50 -8.25
C LYS A 134 -5.22 35.38 -7.44
N LYS A 135 -3.99 34.91 -7.28
CA LYS A 135 -2.92 35.70 -6.67
C LYS A 135 -1.88 36.08 -7.72
N GLY A 136 -1.52 37.34 -7.73
CA GLY A 136 -0.40 37.82 -8.52
C GLY A 136 0.92 37.26 -8.04
N GLU A 137 1.97 37.45 -8.83
CA GLU A 137 3.33 37.12 -8.45
C GLU A 137 3.73 37.81 -7.12
N PHE A 138 4.39 37.05 -6.25
CA PHE A 138 4.95 37.59 -4.99
C PHE A 138 6.27 36.91 -4.64
N THR A 139 7.13 37.63 -3.92
CA THR A 139 8.42 37.12 -3.47
C THR A 139 8.35 36.77 -1.99
N VAL A 140 8.99 35.67 -1.62
CA VAL A 140 9.14 35.24 -0.23
C VAL A 140 10.61 35.21 0.17
N ILE A 141 10.87 35.49 1.46
CA ILE A 141 12.13 35.18 2.13
C ILE A 141 11.97 33.85 2.85
N ALA A 142 12.92 32.95 2.70
CA ALA A 142 12.74 31.58 3.16
C ALA A 142 14.00 30.91 3.70
N ASN A 143 13.83 30.05 4.68
CA ASN A 143 14.75 28.96 5.00
C ASN A 143 14.41 27.76 4.12
N ALA A 144 15.32 27.39 3.22
CA ALA A 144 15.09 26.38 2.20
C ALA A 144 15.86 25.09 2.49
N LYS A 145 15.27 23.93 2.21
CA LYS A 145 15.92 22.62 2.32
C LYS A 145 15.30 21.65 1.31
N THR A 146 16.15 20.84 0.68
CA THR A 146 15.69 19.79 -0.25
C THR A 146 15.40 18.51 0.52
N PHE A 147 14.29 17.85 0.18
CA PHE A 147 13.83 16.59 0.76
C PHE A 147 13.50 15.58 -0.33
N ALA A 148 13.72 14.29 -0.03
CA ALA A 148 13.16 13.21 -0.84
C ALA A 148 11.64 13.09 -0.56
N TYR A 149 10.86 12.68 -1.56
CA TYR A 149 9.43 12.41 -1.35
C TYR A 149 9.19 11.31 -0.33
N GLU A 150 10.04 10.25 -0.38
CA GLU A 150 9.97 9.16 0.59
C GLU A 150 10.36 9.65 1.99
N GLY A 151 9.45 9.50 2.94
CA GLY A 151 9.64 9.92 4.33
C GLY A 151 9.51 11.43 4.61
N ALA A 152 9.19 12.26 3.62
CA ALA A 152 9.07 13.72 3.78
C ALA A 152 8.14 14.13 4.92
N LYS A 153 7.01 13.44 5.09
CA LYS A 153 6.03 13.69 6.16
C LYS A 153 6.61 13.59 7.58
N ASP A 154 7.67 12.80 7.76
CA ASP A 154 8.28 12.57 9.07
C ASP A 154 9.43 13.57 9.34
N VAL A 155 10.12 14.03 8.29
CA VAL A 155 11.28 14.93 8.41
C VAL A 155 10.94 16.41 8.30
N ILE A 156 9.86 16.79 7.59
CA ILE A 156 9.42 18.19 7.50
C ILE A 156 9.06 18.78 8.87
N PRO A 157 8.32 18.08 9.77
CA PRO A 157 8.07 18.59 11.11
C PRO A 157 9.35 18.83 11.93
N GLN A 158 10.38 18.00 11.73
CA GLN A 158 11.69 18.18 12.38
C GLN A 158 12.40 19.44 11.86
N PHE A 159 12.32 19.69 10.56
CA PHE A 159 12.87 20.91 9.96
C PHE A 159 12.22 22.19 10.52
N TRP A 160 10.91 22.18 10.76
CA TRP A 160 10.24 23.26 11.46
C TRP A 160 10.74 23.44 12.90
N GLN A 161 10.95 22.36 13.64
CA GLN A 161 11.52 22.41 15.00
C GLN A 161 12.94 22.97 14.99
N GLU A 162 13.81 22.52 14.06
CA GLU A 162 15.16 23.01 13.87
C GLU A 162 15.18 24.50 13.53
N HIS A 163 14.26 24.95 12.68
CA HIS A 163 14.12 26.35 12.29
C HIS A 163 13.87 27.27 13.50
N TYR A 164 12.94 26.90 14.36
CA TYR A 164 12.65 27.66 15.56
C TYR A 164 13.75 27.53 16.62
N ALA A 165 14.29 26.35 16.84
CA ALA A 165 15.33 26.08 17.83
C ALA A 165 16.65 26.84 17.51
N SER A 166 16.96 27.01 16.21
CA SER A 166 18.14 27.77 15.77
C SER A 166 18.01 29.31 15.84
N GLY A 167 16.82 29.81 16.24
CA GLY A 167 16.53 31.25 16.29
C GLY A 167 16.13 31.86 14.94
N LYS A 168 16.14 31.09 13.84
CA LYS A 168 15.74 31.56 12.50
C LYS A 168 14.27 32.02 12.45
N GLY A 169 13.41 31.50 13.31
CA GLY A 169 12.02 31.90 13.46
C GLY A 169 11.83 33.38 13.90
N GLN A 170 12.88 34.07 14.41
CA GLN A 170 12.84 35.50 14.69
C GLN A 170 12.93 36.34 13.41
N THR A 171 13.53 35.81 12.37
CA THR A 171 13.69 36.45 11.05
C THR A 171 12.59 36.10 10.07
N VAL A 172 12.22 34.80 10.02
CA VAL A 172 11.15 34.26 9.20
C VAL A 172 10.23 33.47 10.13
N CYS A 173 9.04 34.01 10.38
CA CYS A 173 8.08 33.43 11.32
C CYS A 173 7.42 32.14 10.77
N GLY A 174 7.50 31.92 9.46
CA GLY A 174 6.88 30.78 8.81
C GLY A 174 5.38 30.97 8.49
N GLU A 175 5.07 32.11 7.84
CA GLU A 175 3.73 32.38 7.30
C GLU A 175 3.30 31.28 6.30
N PHE A 176 4.28 30.73 5.58
CA PHE A 176 4.07 29.69 4.57
C PHE A 176 5.00 28.50 4.77
N GLY A 177 4.48 27.28 4.49
CA GLY A 177 5.25 26.11 4.12
C GLY A 177 5.04 25.84 2.63
N ILE A 178 6.06 25.99 1.80
CA ILE A 178 5.92 25.91 0.34
C ILE A 178 6.73 24.73 -0.19
N ASN A 179 6.09 23.84 -0.94
CA ASN A 179 6.75 22.83 -1.75
C ASN A 179 7.02 23.42 -3.14
N ILE A 180 8.26 23.38 -3.58
CA ILE A 180 8.65 23.73 -4.96
C ILE A 180 9.09 22.45 -5.65
N ASP A 181 8.31 22.04 -6.64
CA ASP A 181 8.59 20.92 -7.53
C ASP A 181 8.71 21.44 -8.97
N GLU A 182 9.90 21.89 -9.34
CA GLU A 182 10.17 22.42 -10.68
C GLU A 182 10.49 21.33 -11.70
N THR A 183 10.71 20.09 -11.24
CA THR A 183 11.17 18.98 -12.10
C THR A 183 10.29 17.77 -11.95
N MET A 184 9.29 17.64 -12.82
CA MET A 184 8.54 16.39 -12.98
C MET A 184 9.54 15.24 -13.24
N GLY A 185 9.68 14.30 -12.28
CA GLY A 185 10.47 13.09 -12.42
C GLY A 185 11.77 13.04 -11.58
N THR A 186 11.98 13.95 -10.65
CA THR A 186 13.02 13.79 -9.60
C THR A 186 12.41 13.19 -8.34
N ASP A 187 13.24 12.43 -7.59
CA ASP A 187 12.81 11.82 -6.32
C ASP A 187 12.85 12.80 -5.13
N SER A 188 12.98 14.12 -5.40
CA SER A 188 13.14 15.16 -4.38
C SER A 188 12.51 16.49 -4.77
N PHE A 189 12.19 17.31 -3.77
CA PHE A 189 11.63 18.65 -3.92
C PHE A 189 12.27 19.62 -2.93
N GLU A 190 12.23 20.93 -3.23
CA GLU A 190 12.65 21.99 -2.30
C GLU A 190 11.45 22.37 -1.41
N TYR A 191 11.66 22.39 -0.09
CA TYR A 191 10.68 22.87 0.89
C TYR A 191 11.16 24.17 1.53
N LEU A 192 10.27 25.13 1.61
CA LEU A 192 10.52 26.45 2.16
C LEU A 192 9.70 26.69 3.44
N ILE A 193 10.34 27.12 4.50
CA ILE A 193 9.68 27.85 5.60
C ILE A 193 9.84 29.32 5.28
N ALA A 194 8.76 30.05 5.00
CA ALA A 194 8.82 31.34 4.32
C ALA A 194 7.84 32.36 4.88
N ASP A 195 8.21 33.62 4.72
CA ASP A 195 7.35 34.79 4.93
C ASP A 195 7.32 35.65 3.67
N THR A 196 6.31 36.50 3.54
CA THR A 196 6.25 37.50 2.48
C THR A 196 7.44 38.46 2.55
N TYR A 197 8.20 38.58 1.46
CA TYR A 197 9.34 39.52 1.40
C TYR A 197 8.84 40.95 1.25
N LYS A 198 9.32 41.84 2.14
CA LYS A 198 8.92 43.26 2.20
C LYS A 198 10.05 44.23 1.85
N GLY A 199 11.15 43.75 1.23
CA GLY A 199 12.29 44.58 0.83
C GLY A 199 13.37 44.75 1.90
N GLN A 200 13.32 43.93 2.98
CA GLN A 200 14.34 43.94 4.04
C GLN A 200 15.67 43.34 3.52
N GLU A 201 16.78 43.64 4.21
CA GLU A 201 18.06 43.03 3.93
C GLU A 201 17.96 41.50 4.07
N LEU A 202 18.58 40.73 3.14
CA LEU A 202 18.58 39.30 3.16
C LEU A 202 19.64 38.78 4.14
N PRO A 203 19.28 38.20 5.29
CA PRO A 203 20.24 37.66 6.24
C PRO A 203 20.90 36.38 5.71
N GLU A 204 22.09 36.09 6.22
CA GLU A 204 22.84 34.88 5.88
C GLU A 204 22.02 33.60 6.21
N GLY A 205 22.02 32.64 5.29
CA GLY A 205 21.31 31.37 5.45
C GLY A 205 19.82 31.44 5.10
N PHE A 206 19.35 32.53 4.50
CA PHE A 206 18.03 32.62 3.88
C PHE A 206 18.15 32.86 2.38
N VAL A 207 17.08 32.53 1.66
CA VAL A 207 16.98 32.71 0.21
C VAL A 207 15.73 33.49 -0.16
N LEU A 208 15.76 34.15 -1.31
CA LEU A 208 14.56 34.70 -1.93
C LEU A 208 14.03 33.71 -2.99
N ARG A 209 12.71 33.55 -3.02
CA ARG A 209 12.01 32.79 -4.08
C ARG A 209 10.82 33.59 -4.56
N THR A 210 10.62 33.61 -5.87
CA THR A 210 9.46 34.24 -6.48
C THR A 210 8.42 33.17 -6.77
N VAL A 211 7.23 33.35 -6.22
CA VAL A 211 6.08 32.53 -6.50
C VAL A 211 5.31 33.17 -7.66
N PRO A 212 5.21 32.51 -8.83
CA PRO A 212 4.52 33.06 -9.99
C PRO A 212 3.04 33.32 -9.74
N SER A 213 2.42 34.10 -10.64
CA SER A 213 0.96 34.30 -10.61
C SER A 213 0.24 33.02 -10.96
N PHE A 214 -0.62 32.54 -10.05
CA PHE A 214 -1.44 31.33 -10.23
C PHE A 214 -2.89 31.58 -9.82
N ASP A 215 -3.77 30.71 -10.33
CA ASP A 215 -5.09 30.49 -9.75
C ASP A 215 -4.97 29.41 -8.68
N TRP A 216 -5.18 29.80 -7.41
CA TRP A 216 -4.99 28.95 -6.23
C TRP A 216 -6.30 28.29 -5.82
N ALA A 217 -6.29 26.97 -5.62
CA ALA A 217 -7.33 26.30 -4.87
C ALA A 217 -6.99 26.34 -3.38
N ILE A 218 -7.82 27.00 -2.59
CA ILE A 218 -7.57 27.22 -1.15
C ILE A 218 -8.55 26.36 -0.34
N PHE A 219 -8.00 25.44 0.43
CA PHE A 219 -8.74 24.54 1.33
C PHE A 219 -8.53 24.99 2.78
N PRO A 220 -9.62 25.30 3.53
CA PRO A 220 -9.51 25.63 4.94
C PRO A 220 -9.21 24.37 5.75
N CYS A 221 -8.05 24.30 6.39
CA CYS A 221 -7.68 23.22 7.29
C CYS A 221 -7.88 23.64 8.75
N LYS A 222 -8.40 22.74 9.60
CA LYS A 222 -8.58 22.94 11.03
C LYS A 222 -7.83 21.85 11.80
N GLY A 223 -7.05 22.25 12.80
CA GLY A 223 -6.35 21.31 13.67
C GLY A 223 -4.82 21.39 13.56
N ALA A 224 -4.12 20.40 14.11
CA ALA A 224 -2.67 20.32 14.02
C ALA A 224 -2.25 20.07 12.57
N MET A 225 -1.17 20.71 12.14
CA MET A 225 -0.69 20.68 10.73
C MET A 225 -0.49 19.24 10.20
N THR A 226 -0.03 18.33 11.04
CA THR A 226 0.14 16.91 10.69
C THR A 226 -1.14 16.19 10.29
N ASN A 227 -2.28 16.56 10.87
CA ASN A 227 -3.59 15.96 10.57
C ASN A 227 -4.27 16.67 9.39
N ALA A 228 -4.12 18.01 9.32
CA ALA A 228 -4.73 18.84 8.29
C ALA A 228 -4.17 18.55 6.89
N LEU A 229 -2.88 18.18 6.76
CA LEU A 229 -2.27 17.79 5.49
C LEU A 229 -2.71 16.40 5.01
N GLN A 230 -3.11 15.51 5.91
CA GLN A 230 -3.65 14.20 5.53
C GLN A 230 -5.04 14.32 4.92
N ASP A 231 -5.87 15.23 5.43
CA ASP A 231 -7.25 15.42 4.96
C ASP A 231 -7.33 16.05 3.55
N VAL A 232 -6.28 16.74 3.10
CA VAL A 232 -6.22 17.39 1.77
C VAL A 232 -5.60 16.50 0.70
N ASN A 233 -4.77 15.50 1.09
CA ASN A 233 -4.09 14.60 0.16
C ASN A 233 -4.77 13.24 -0.01
N THR A 234 -5.96 13.04 0.56
CA THR A 234 -6.85 11.89 0.36
C THR A 234 -8.01 12.26 -0.55
#